data_7094b6f15a920337553a82d2d4efe7fc
#
_entry.id   7094b6f15a920337553a82d2d4efe7fc
#
_cell.length_a   1.000
_cell.length_b   1.000
_cell.length_c   1.000
_cell.angle_alpha   90.00
_cell.angle_beta   90.00
_cell.angle_gamma   90.00
#
_symmetry.space_group_name_H-M   'P 1'
#
loop_
_entity.id
_entity.type
_entity.pdbx_description
1 polymer ?
#
loop_
_entity_poly.entity_id
_entity_poly.type
_entity_poly.pdbx_seq_one_letter_code
_entity_poly.pdbx_strand_id
1 'polypeptide(L)'
;MLKKKNRITSSVAFKEIFAKGNVKESECFRIIFKKNNLDYPRYGIVVKAQNSKSAVQRNALKRRIRNILRDSLPVFSKGFDIVITTKKDSINMDFSELKESLNELLLKLL
;
A
#
# COMPACT_ATOMS: atom_id res chain seq x y z
N MET A 1 3.42 -13.81 2.18
CA MET A 1 2.44 -13.15 1.30
C MET A 1 1.25 -12.64 2.09
N LEU A 2 0.67 -11.54 1.66
CA LEU A 2 -0.60 -11.07 2.23
C LEU A 2 -1.71 -12.11 2.00
N LYS A 3 -2.50 -12.35 3.04
CA LYS A 3 -3.67 -13.23 2.93
C LYS A 3 -4.69 -12.61 1.97
N LYS A 4 -5.46 -13.47 1.31
CA LYS A 4 -6.47 -13.04 0.34
C LYS A 4 -7.45 -12.03 0.92
N LYS A 5 -7.89 -12.21 2.17
CA LYS A 5 -8.80 -11.28 2.84
C LYS A 5 -8.24 -9.87 3.02
N ASN A 6 -6.91 -9.73 3.04
CA ASN A 6 -6.22 -8.46 3.22
C ASN A 6 -5.87 -7.78 1.89
N ARG A 7 -6.43 -8.24 0.78
CA ARG A 7 -6.23 -7.64 -0.55
C ARG A 7 -7.52 -7.06 -1.08
N ILE A 8 -7.41 -5.89 -1.68
CA ILE A 8 -8.52 -5.29 -2.40
C ILE A 8 -8.52 -5.89 -3.81
N THR A 9 -9.60 -6.59 -4.18
CA THR A 9 -9.70 -7.26 -5.47
C THR A 9 -10.78 -6.67 -6.37
N SER A 10 -11.69 -5.87 -5.82
CA SER A 10 -12.81 -5.28 -6.56
C SER A 10 -12.42 -3.96 -7.20
N SER A 11 -12.69 -3.82 -8.50
CA SER A 11 -12.49 -2.54 -9.20
C SER A 11 -13.43 -1.45 -8.68
N VAL A 12 -14.62 -1.83 -8.23
CA VAL A 12 -15.57 -0.91 -7.61
C VAL A 12 -15.01 -0.35 -6.31
N ALA A 13 -14.40 -1.20 -5.48
CA ALA A 13 -13.76 -0.77 -4.24
C ALA A 13 -12.62 0.21 -4.51
N PHE A 14 -11.77 -0.07 -5.51
CA PHE A 14 -10.70 0.88 -5.90
C PHE A 14 -11.26 2.24 -6.29
N LYS A 15 -12.29 2.27 -7.13
CA LYS A 15 -12.91 3.52 -7.56
C LYS A 15 -13.48 4.31 -6.40
N GLU A 16 -14.13 3.65 -5.45
CA GLU A 16 -14.68 4.31 -4.26
C GLU A 16 -13.59 4.93 -3.40
N ILE A 17 -12.50 4.19 -3.20
CA ILE A 17 -11.38 4.68 -2.41
C ILE A 17 -10.74 5.91 -3.05
N PHE A 18 -10.53 5.88 -4.37
CA PHE A 18 -9.99 7.03 -5.10
C PHE A 18 -10.91 8.23 -5.06
N ALA A 19 -12.23 8.01 -5.08
CA ALA A 19 -13.20 9.10 -5.08
C ALA A 19 -13.44 9.70 -3.69
N LYS A 20 -13.43 8.89 -2.63
CA LYS A 20 -13.88 9.30 -1.29
C LYS A 20 -12.82 9.15 -0.20
N GLY A 21 -11.66 8.58 -0.51
CA GLY A 21 -10.62 8.32 0.47
C GLY A 21 -9.83 9.57 0.86
N ASN A 22 -9.22 9.51 2.02
CA ASN A 22 -8.27 10.50 2.48
C ASN A 22 -6.87 10.17 1.99
N VAL A 23 -6.01 11.17 1.86
CA VAL A 23 -4.67 11.01 1.31
C VAL A 23 -3.62 11.37 2.35
N LYS A 24 -2.57 10.54 2.46
CA LYS A 24 -1.34 10.85 3.17
C LYS A 24 -0.16 10.48 2.29
N GLU A 25 0.92 11.23 2.42
CA GLU A 25 2.11 11.03 1.59
C GLU A 25 3.38 10.96 2.42
N SER A 26 4.35 10.21 1.92
CA SER A 26 5.74 10.24 2.33
C SER A 26 6.61 10.50 1.10
N GLU A 27 7.92 10.44 1.27
CA GLU A 27 8.86 10.62 0.15
C GLU A 27 8.67 9.57 -0.95
N CYS A 28 8.38 8.32 -0.57
CA CYS A 28 8.33 7.18 -1.50
C CYS A 28 6.94 6.74 -1.85
N PHE A 29 5.96 7.02 -1.02
CA PHE A 29 4.61 6.49 -1.15
C PHE A 29 3.55 7.55 -0.98
N ARG A 30 2.44 7.30 -1.65
CA ARG A 30 1.19 8.02 -1.42
C ARG A 30 0.14 6.97 -1.10
N ILE A 31 -0.56 7.13 0.02
CA ILE A 31 -1.65 6.24 0.37
C ILE A 31 -2.98 6.97 0.31
N ILE A 32 -4.01 6.25 -0.15
CA ILE A 32 -5.38 6.72 -0.15
C ILE A 32 -6.15 5.70 0.68
N PHE A 33 -6.85 6.16 1.70
CA PHE A 33 -7.46 5.25 2.67
C PHE A 33 -8.86 5.67 3.05
N LYS A 34 -9.67 4.67 3.40
CA LYS A 34 -11.07 4.83 3.79
C LYS A 34 -11.43 3.72 4.78
N LYS A 35 -12.26 4.03 5.77
CA LYS A 35 -12.79 3.01 6.69
C LYS A 35 -13.64 2.01 5.92
N ASN A 36 -13.50 0.73 6.26
CA ASN A 36 -14.14 -0.36 5.51
C ASN A 36 -15.22 -1.13 6.31
N ASN A 37 -15.48 -0.73 7.56
CA ASN A 37 -16.43 -1.40 8.44
C ASN A 37 -16.08 -2.86 8.77
N LEU A 38 -14.84 -3.26 8.50
CA LEU A 38 -14.30 -4.55 8.88
C LEU A 38 -13.40 -4.38 10.09
N ASP A 39 -12.99 -5.48 10.69
CA ASP A 39 -12.06 -5.47 11.82
C ASP A 39 -10.62 -5.78 11.38
N TYR A 40 -10.35 -5.68 10.09
CA TYR A 40 -9.02 -5.89 9.52
C TYR A 40 -8.80 -5.00 8.30
N PRO A 41 -7.54 -4.66 7.99
CA PRO A 41 -7.23 -3.83 6.83
C PRO A 41 -7.23 -4.64 5.53
N ARG A 42 -7.53 -3.95 4.42
CA ARG A 42 -7.35 -4.49 3.08
C ARG A 42 -6.47 -3.54 2.29
N TYR A 43 -5.57 -4.10 1.48
CA TYR A 43 -4.57 -3.34 0.75
C TYR A 43 -4.69 -3.54 -0.76
N GLY A 44 -4.53 -2.46 -1.49
CA GLY A 44 -4.29 -2.46 -2.93
C GLY A 44 -2.95 -1.78 -3.21
N ILE A 45 -2.18 -2.33 -4.13
CA ILE A 45 -0.85 -1.82 -4.46
C ILE A 45 -0.82 -1.45 -5.93
N VAL A 46 -0.46 -0.19 -6.21
CA VAL A 46 -0.33 0.31 -7.57
C VAL A 46 1.10 0.81 -7.79
N VAL A 47 1.83 0.13 -8.66
CA VAL A 47 3.15 0.56 -9.11
C VAL A 47 2.99 1.09 -10.53
N LYS A 48 3.13 2.41 -10.68
CA LYS A 48 2.90 3.06 -11.97
C LYS A 48 4.01 2.72 -12.96
N ALA A 49 3.65 2.57 -14.24
CA ALA A 49 4.60 2.31 -15.31
C ALA A 49 5.68 3.41 -15.44
N GLN A 50 5.34 4.63 -15.08
CA GLN A 50 6.28 5.76 -15.06
C GLN A 50 7.37 5.64 -14.00
N ASN A 51 7.15 4.82 -12.95
CA ASN A 51 8.17 4.56 -11.92
C ASN A 51 9.23 3.58 -12.42
N SER A 52 8.85 2.67 -13.31
CA SER A 52 9.76 1.75 -13.98
C SER A 52 9.08 1.19 -15.22
N LYS A 53 9.80 1.16 -16.32
CA LYS A 53 9.32 0.56 -17.56
C LYS A 53 9.38 -0.97 -17.54
N SER A 54 10.18 -1.53 -16.65
CA SER A 54 10.33 -2.99 -16.53
C SER A 54 9.20 -3.59 -15.70
N ALA A 55 8.46 -4.53 -16.31
CA ALA A 55 7.44 -5.30 -15.60
C ALA A 55 8.06 -6.13 -14.48
N VAL A 56 9.26 -6.64 -14.68
CA VAL A 56 9.99 -7.42 -13.68
C VAL A 56 10.28 -6.58 -12.44
N GLN A 57 10.77 -5.36 -12.65
CA GLN A 57 11.05 -4.43 -11.54
C GLN A 57 9.78 -4.03 -10.81
N ARG A 58 8.70 -3.73 -11.54
CA ARG A 58 7.41 -3.39 -10.93
C ARG A 58 6.86 -4.54 -10.08
N ASN A 59 6.94 -5.76 -10.59
CA ASN A 59 6.47 -6.94 -9.86
C ASN A 59 7.32 -7.22 -8.62
N ALA A 60 8.63 -7.02 -8.71
CA ALA A 60 9.54 -7.15 -7.57
C ALA A 60 9.20 -6.14 -6.48
N LEU A 61 8.92 -4.90 -6.85
CA LEU A 61 8.54 -3.85 -5.92
C LEU A 61 7.21 -4.17 -5.24
N LYS A 62 6.20 -4.61 -5.99
CA LYS A 62 4.92 -5.06 -5.43
C LYS A 62 5.12 -6.16 -4.38
N ARG A 63 5.98 -7.12 -4.67
CA ARG A 63 6.28 -8.24 -3.77
C ARG A 63 6.91 -7.75 -2.46
N ARG A 64 7.85 -6.84 -2.56
CA ARG A 64 8.49 -6.22 -1.38
C ARG A 64 7.46 -5.49 -0.52
N ILE A 65 6.58 -4.72 -1.15
CA ILE A 65 5.52 -4.00 -0.44
C ILE A 65 4.58 -4.97 0.26
N ARG A 66 4.17 -6.05 -0.41
CA ARG A 66 3.32 -7.08 0.20
C ARG A 66 3.96 -7.72 1.42
N ASN A 67 5.25 -7.97 1.36
CA ASN A 67 5.98 -8.54 2.50
C ASN A 67 6.03 -7.58 3.68
N ILE A 68 6.23 -6.29 3.41
CA ILE A 68 6.20 -5.25 4.44
C ILE A 68 4.81 -5.21 5.10
N LEU A 69 3.75 -5.21 4.31
CA LEU A 69 2.38 -5.17 4.81
C LEU A 69 2.04 -6.40 5.65
N ARG A 70 2.47 -7.58 5.21
CA ARG A 70 2.27 -8.80 5.96
C ARG A 70 2.88 -8.71 7.36
N ASP A 71 4.11 -8.19 7.44
CA ASP A 71 4.83 -8.06 8.71
C ASP A 71 4.24 -6.95 9.60
N SER A 72 3.54 -5.99 9.00
CA SER A 72 2.90 -4.89 9.72
C SER A 72 1.54 -5.25 10.30
N LEU A 73 0.88 -6.31 9.79
CA LEU A 73 -0.49 -6.67 10.20
C LEU A 73 -0.66 -6.91 11.71
N PRO A 74 0.30 -7.55 12.42
CA PRO A 74 0.16 -7.71 13.86
C PRO A 74 0.12 -6.39 14.64
N VAL A 75 0.71 -5.33 14.09
CA VAL A 75 0.75 -3.99 14.69
C VAL A 75 -0.41 -3.14 14.20
N PHE A 76 -0.70 -3.21 12.90
CA PHE A 76 -1.78 -2.45 12.26
C PHE A 76 -2.92 -3.39 11.90
N SER A 77 -3.99 -3.35 12.70
CA SER A 77 -5.15 -4.24 12.54
C SER A 77 -6.48 -3.50 12.41
N LYS A 78 -6.43 -2.22 12.06
CA LYS A 78 -7.65 -1.42 11.92
C LYS A 78 -8.35 -1.65 10.59
N GLY A 79 -9.68 -1.51 10.60
CA GLY A 79 -10.53 -1.70 9.42
C GLY A 79 -10.46 -0.54 8.45
N PHE A 80 -9.42 -0.52 7.62
CA PHE A 80 -9.25 0.44 6.54
C PHE A 80 -9.04 -0.28 5.22
N ASP A 81 -9.56 0.30 4.15
CA ASP A 81 -9.14 -0.01 2.79
C ASP A 81 -8.07 1.00 2.42
N ILE A 82 -6.89 0.52 2.06
CA ILE A 82 -5.72 1.36 1.81
C ILE A 82 -5.16 1.03 0.43
N VAL A 83 -5.11 2.02 -0.45
CA VAL A 83 -4.43 1.90 -1.74
C VAL A 83 -3.06 2.56 -1.61
N ILE A 84 -2.02 1.79 -1.86
CA ILE A 84 -0.63 2.25 -1.78
C ILE A 84 -0.13 2.50 -3.20
N THR A 85 0.24 3.74 -3.47
CA THR A 85 0.78 4.15 -4.77
C THR A 85 2.24 4.52 -4.57
N THR A 86 3.10 4.00 -5.44
CA THR A 86 4.53 4.30 -5.40
C THR A 86 4.83 5.65 -6.04
N LYS A 87 5.82 6.34 -5.50
CA LYS A 87 6.39 7.54 -6.09
C LYS A 87 7.66 7.18 -6.86
N LYS A 88 8.14 8.13 -7.66
CA LYS A 88 9.25 7.93 -8.60
C LYS A 88 10.50 7.30 -7.98
N ASP A 89 10.85 7.69 -6.77
CA ASP A 89 12.11 7.24 -6.16
C ASP A 89 12.02 5.88 -5.48
N SER A 90 10.82 5.32 -5.34
CA SER A 90 10.61 4.06 -4.61
C SER A 90 11.34 2.87 -5.24
N ILE A 91 11.53 2.86 -6.55
CA ILE A 91 12.18 1.76 -7.27
C ILE A 91 13.66 1.61 -6.91
N ASN A 92 14.31 2.70 -6.51
CA ASN A 92 15.73 2.73 -6.18
C ASN A 92 16.00 2.52 -4.68
N MET A 93 14.97 2.36 -3.88
CA MET A 93 15.11 2.23 -2.43
C MET A 93 15.29 0.77 -2.04
N ASP A 94 16.11 0.52 -1.02
CA ASP A 94 16.24 -0.82 -0.49
C ASP A 94 15.03 -1.20 0.38
N PHE A 95 14.97 -2.46 0.79
CA PHE A 95 13.85 -2.99 1.55
C PHE A 95 13.66 -2.25 2.89
N SER A 96 14.76 -1.94 3.59
CA SER A 96 14.69 -1.24 4.88
C SER A 96 14.11 0.15 4.74
N GLU A 97 14.52 0.89 3.74
CA GLU A 97 14.02 2.24 3.46
C GLU A 97 12.54 2.22 3.10
N LEU A 98 12.12 1.28 2.25
CA LEU A 98 10.72 1.09 1.88
C LEU A 98 9.87 0.77 3.12
N LYS A 99 10.36 -0.15 3.95
CA LYS A 99 9.66 -0.58 5.16
C LYS A 99 9.46 0.58 6.13
N GLU A 100 10.51 1.34 6.38
CA GLU A 100 10.47 2.49 7.29
C GLU A 100 9.49 3.54 6.79
N SER A 101 9.56 3.90 5.51
CA SER A 101 8.68 4.89 4.91
C SER A 101 7.21 4.48 4.94
N LEU A 102 6.92 3.22 4.63
CA LEU A 102 5.56 2.72 4.63
C LEU A 102 4.99 2.61 6.04
N ASN A 103 5.79 2.10 6.99
CA ASN A 103 5.35 1.99 8.38
C ASN A 103 5.05 3.34 9.01
N GLU A 104 5.83 4.37 8.69
CA GLU A 104 5.54 5.74 9.13
C GLU A 104 4.15 6.18 8.70
N LEU A 105 3.80 5.94 7.44
CA LEU A 105 2.47 6.31 6.93
C LEU A 105 1.36 5.53 7.62
N LEU A 106 1.53 4.23 7.81
CA LEU A 106 0.52 3.39 8.46
C LEU A 106 0.30 3.78 9.92
N LEU A 107 1.36 4.14 10.63
CA LEU A 107 1.27 4.59 12.02
C LEU A 107 0.44 5.86 12.16
N LYS A 108 0.44 6.72 11.15
CA LYS A 108 -0.38 7.94 11.15
C LYS A 108 -1.88 7.66 11.07
N LEU A 109 -2.28 6.44 10.70
CA LEU A 109 -3.69 6.02 10.66
C LEU A 109 -4.19 5.51 12.02
N LEU A 110 -3.30 5.25 12.95
CA LEU A 110 -3.67 4.83 14.31
C LEU A 110 -4.17 6.04 15.17
#